data_8486517ef79e4b655865dcce6df56df2
#
_entry.id   8486517ef79e4b655865dcce6df56df2
#
_cell.length_a   1.000
_cell.length_b   1.000
_cell.length_c   1.000
_cell.angle_alpha   90.00
_cell.angle_beta   90.00
_cell.angle_gamma   90.00
#
_symmetry.space_group_name_H-M   'P 1'
#
loop_
_entity.id
_entity.type
_entity.pdbx_description
1 polymer ?
#
loop_
_entity_poly.entity_id
_entity_poly.type
_entity_poly.pdbx_seq_one_letter_code
_entity_poly.pdbx_strand_id
1 'polypeptide(L)'
;MLLLAACGDRPAANDGSNVTSAVQTEPLQIETQPREEFRITQTAAKSAQTERYESADFSITIPEGWNVTTGGTNIYHSIRITDPNEPLNQMFILLKADIMLHSQAGKDAWQRSYQNGNAQAAILARAPVLDNPSTEGFFQIFPQYASFVTDVEPSYSGYTFPQFNDFTVTDRFASTSSLAASALGDELLRATFTDNGKEGEGMFSASVVDFGSYTISDGSVVDYQLQTADGGYYMVYNIVAITAAKDTFIEWESVLTECMKTLQYSDSFISATNQASNETVALAMQISRNFNETMDAMMSSWESRNRSQDIMSQKQSDAILGYERVYDTQTGETYKATNGFTDVYDGERYQAVTDDAMYAQPVSGYIEKVS
;
A
#
# COMPACT_ATOMS: atom_id res chain seq x y z
N MET A 1 25.83 -47.23 37.18
CA MET A 1 25.60 -48.03 38.37
C MET A 1 24.22 -48.61 38.28
N LEU A 2 24.21 -49.90 38.06
CA LEU A 2 23.24 -50.94 38.35
C LEU A 2 21.85 -50.85 37.71
N LEU A 3 21.50 -51.72 36.71
CA LEU A 3 21.25 -53.21 36.76
C LEU A 3 20.02 -53.56 37.60
N LEU A 4 18.97 -54.28 37.15
CA LEU A 4 18.79 -55.67 36.64
C LEU A 4 17.29 -55.79 36.32
N ALA A 5 16.73 -56.33 35.25
CA ALA A 5 16.68 -57.74 34.79
C ALA A 5 15.91 -58.68 35.68
N ALA A 6 14.88 -59.34 35.12
CA ALA A 6 14.57 -60.79 35.17
C ALA A 6 13.13 -60.97 34.64
N CYS A 7 12.83 -61.69 33.60
CA CYS A 7 12.81 -63.09 33.28
C CYS A 7 11.84 -63.92 34.12
N GLY A 8 11.04 -64.70 33.41
CA GLY A 8 10.40 -65.93 33.79
C GLY A 8 8.90 -65.97 33.46
N ASP A 9 8.29 -66.92 32.90
CA ASP A 9 8.48 -68.22 32.26
C ASP A 9 7.07 -68.60 31.73
N ARG A 10 7.10 -69.30 30.62
CA ARG A 10 5.92 -70.06 30.14
C ARG A 10 5.81 -71.36 30.93
N PRO A 11 4.64 -72.00 30.98
CA PRO A 11 4.46 -73.12 30.08
C PRO A 11 3.11 -73.31 29.42
N ALA A 12 3.12 -74.29 28.54
CA ALA A 12 2.21 -74.61 27.47
C ALA A 12 1.04 -75.52 27.88
N ALA A 13 0.11 -75.53 26.93
CA ALA A 13 -0.54 -76.71 26.34
C ALA A 13 -2.04 -76.96 26.61
N ASN A 14 -2.72 -77.02 25.45
CA ASN A 14 -3.79 -77.93 25.02
C ASN A 14 -5.21 -77.65 25.49
N ASP A 15 -6.22 -77.63 24.68
CA ASP A 15 -6.76 -78.51 23.66
C ASP A 15 -8.10 -78.00 23.13
N GLY A 16 -8.32 -78.20 21.90
CA GLY A 16 -9.47 -78.31 21.07
C GLY A 16 -10.87 -77.96 21.49
N SER A 17 -11.51 -77.19 20.65
CA SER A 17 -12.89 -77.40 20.14
C SER A 17 -13.24 -76.40 18.99
N ASN A 18 -13.47 -76.94 17.82
CA ASN A 18 -14.09 -76.26 16.70
C ASN A 18 -15.50 -75.73 17.04
N VAL A 19 -15.66 -74.43 16.92
CA VAL A 19 -17.01 -73.89 16.69
C VAL A 19 -16.90 -72.85 15.55
N THR A 20 -17.36 -73.24 14.38
CA THR A 20 -17.55 -72.37 13.22
C THR A 20 -18.64 -71.39 13.50
N SER A 21 -18.32 -70.15 13.84
CA SER A 21 -19.29 -69.03 13.82
C SER A 21 -18.97 -68.19 12.62
N ALA A 22 -19.85 -68.19 11.64
CA ALA A 22 -19.86 -67.28 10.51
C ALA A 22 -20.02 -65.87 11.05
N VAL A 23 -18.92 -65.08 11.00
CA VAL A 23 -19.00 -63.62 11.18
C VAL A 23 -19.52 -63.03 9.90
N GLN A 24 -20.76 -62.61 9.92
CA GLN A 24 -21.31 -61.70 8.92
C GLN A 24 -20.56 -60.38 9.05
N THR A 25 -19.63 -60.10 8.12
CA THR A 25 -19.10 -58.78 7.91
C THR A 25 -20.13 -57.93 7.22
N GLU A 26 -20.88 -57.11 7.99
CA GLU A 26 -21.59 -55.98 7.39
C GLU A 26 -20.59 -55.04 6.71
N PRO A 27 -20.86 -54.58 5.49
CA PRO A 27 -19.99 -53.61 4.86
C PRO A 27 -20.10 -52.32 5.65
N LEU A 28 -18.98 -51.84 6.19
CA LEU A 28 -18.85 -50.46 6.70
C LEU A 28 -19.32 -49.53 5.62
N GLN A 29 -20.47 -48.92 5.82
CA GLN A 29 -20.90 -47.74 5.05
C GLN A 29 -19.93 -46.63 5.44
N ILE A 30 -18.96 -46.35 4.59
CA ILE A 30 -18.19 -45.12 4.63
C ILE A 30 -19.18 -44.05 4.23
N GLU A 31 -19.72 -43.31 5.22
CA GLU A 31 -20.39 -42.06 4.97
C GLU A 31 -19.37 -41.15 4.26
N THR A 32 -19.48 -41.05 2.96
CA THR A 32 -18.81 -40.01 2.20
C THR A 32 -19.43 -38.69 2.62
N GLN A 33 -18.75 -37.94 3.48
CA GLN A 33 -19.07 -36.55 3.71
C GLN A 33 -19.14 -35.85 2.35
N PRO A 34 -20.12 -34.93 2.15
CA PRO A 34 -20.22 -34.22 0.89
C PRO A 34 -18.90 -33.50 0.63
N ARG A 35 -18.22 -33.87 -0.47
CA ARG A 35 -17.04 -33.14 -0.94
C ARG A 35 -17.44 -31.69 -1.14
N GLU A 36 -16.79 -30.80 -0.44
CA GLU A 36 -16.93 -29.36 -0.72
C GLU A 36 -16.42 -29.11 -2.13
N GLU A 37 -17.29 -28.67 -3.02
CA GLU A 37 -16.89 -28.27 -4.38
C GLU A 37 -16.22 -26.91 -4.31
N PHE A 38 -14.94 -26.86 -4.69
CA PHE A 38 -14.21 -25.61 -4.87
C PHE A 38 -14.22 -25.25 -6.37
N ARG A 39 -14.60 -24.02 -6.66
CA ARG A 39 -14.40 -23.42 -7.98
C ARG A 39 -13.12 -22.60 -7.93
N ILE A 40 -12.19 -22.95 -8.77
CA ILE A 40 -10.97 -22.18 -8.98
C ILE A 40 -11.29 -21.15 -10.05
N THR A 41 -11.46 -19.90 -9.65
CA THR A 41 -11.57 -18.78 -10.55
C THR A 41 -10.17 -18.20 -10.71
N GLN A 42 -9.53 -18.50 -11.82
CA GLN A 42 -8.28 -17.82 -12.19
C GLN A 42 -8.63 -16.38 -12.53
N THR A 43 -8.19 -15.45 -11.74
CA THR A 43 -8.23 -14.04 -12.09
C THR A 43 -6.91 -13.73 -12.80
N ALA A 44 -6.94 -13.79 -14.12
CA ALA A 44 -5.81 -13.35 -14.93
C ALA A 44 -5.55 -11.87 -14.69
N ALA A 45 -4.28 -11.46 -14.70
CA ALA A 45 -3.92 -10.04 -14.76
C ALA A 45 -4.76 -9.38 -15.86
N LYS A 46 -5.39 -8.25 -15.54
CA LYS A 46 -6.35 -7.60 -16.45
C LYS A 46 -5.59 -7.09 -17.67
N SER A 47 -5.96 -7.55 -18.84
CA SER A 47 -5.51 -6.98 -20.09
C SER A 47 -6.41 -5.78 -20.39
N ALA A 48 -6.01 -4.59 -19.97
CA ALA A 48 -6.71 -3.35 -20.31
C ALA A 48 -6.17 -2.81 -21.65
N GLN A 49 -7.06 -2.39 -22.54
CA GLN A 49 -6.66 -1.56 -23.67
C GLN A 49 -6.20 -0.20 -23.12
N THR A 50 -5.17 0.37 -23.72
CA THR A 50 -4.60 1.62 -23.27
C THR A 50 -4.61 2.66 -24.38
N GLU A 51 -4.69 3.93 -24.00
CA GLU A 51 -4.58 5.07 -24.91
C GLU A 51 -3.56 6.07 -24.38
N ARG A 52 -3.03 6.90 -25.27
CA ARG A 52 -2.13 7.98 -24.87
C ARG A 52 -2.92 9.25 -24.62
N TYR A 53 -2.79 9.77 -23.40
CA TYR A 53 -3.29 11.10 -23.03
C TYR A 53 -2.18 12.14 -23.18
N GLU A 54 -2.48 13.29 -23.77
CA GLU A 54 -1.55 14.42 -23.94
C GLU A 54 -2.22 15.72 -23.54
N SER A 55 -1.50 16.54 -22.80
CA SER A 55 -1.86 17.90 -22.42
C SER A 55 -0.69 18.86 -22.68
N ALA A 56 -0.83 20.15 -22.37
CA ALA A 56 0.27 21.10 -22.45
C ALA A 56 1.39 20.80 -21.45
N ASP A 57 1.04 20.20 -20.31
CA ASP A 57 1.95 20.02 -19.17
C ASP A 57 2.60 18.65 -19.13
N PHE A 58 1.89 17.61 -19.58
CA PHE A 58 2.39 16.23 -19.52
C PHE A 58 1.71 15.31 -20.54
N SER A 59 2.33 14.15 -20.75
CA SER A 59 1.72 13.03 -21.46
C SER A 59 1.89 11.74 -20.66
N ILE A 60 0.92 10.85 -20.79
CA ILE A 60 0.90 9.56 -20.08
C ILE A 60 0.04 8.55 -20.87
N THR A 61 0.39 7.26 -20.79
CA THR A 61 -0.49 6.18 -21.25
C THR A 61 -1.47 5.84 -20.12
N ILE A 62 -2.75 5.73 -20.44
CA ILE A 62 -3.81 5.44 -19.48
C ILE A 62 -4.67 4.27 -19.97
N PRO A 63 -5.40 3.56 -19.13
CA PRO A 63 -6.43 2.64 -19.59
C PRO A 63 -7.48 3.39 -20.41
N GLU A 64 -7.94 2.80 -21.50
CA GLU A 64 -8.88 3.43 -22.43
C GLU A 64 -10.18 3.87 -21.74
N GLY A 65 -10.58 5.11 -21.98
CA GLY A 65 -11.80 5.69 -21.43
C GLY A 65 -11.71 6.16 -19.99
N TRP A 66 -10.52 6.19 -19.38
CA TRP A 66 -10.36 6.74 -18.03
C TRP A 66 -10.33 8.26 -18.05
N ASN A 67 -10.86 8.85 -16.97
CA ASN A 67 -10.90 10.30 -16.80
C ASN A 67 -9.59 10.84 -16.25
N VAL A 68 -9.08 11.93 -16.84
CA VAL A 68 -7.92 12.65 -16.33
C VAL A 68 -8.38 13.99 -15.77
N THR A 69 -8.04 14.28 -14.51
CA THR A 69 -8.26 15.56 -13.86
C THR A 69 -6.96 16.08 -13.29
N THR A 70 -6.77 17.39 -13.35
CA THR A 70 -5.59 18.07 -12.83
C THR A 70 -5.97 19.21 -11.90
N GLY A 71 -5.10 19.50 -10.94
CA GLY A 71 -5.23 20.65 -10.03
C GLY A 71 -3.86 21.14 -9.61
N GLY A 72 -3.82 22.29 -8.96
CA GLY A 72 -2.56 22.92 -8.59
C GLY A 72 -1.78 23.49 -9.77
N THR A 73 -0.70 24.19 -9.49
CA THR A 73 0.18 24.79 -10.49
C THR A 73 1.64 24.57 -10.13
N ASN A 74 2.50 24.50 -11.12
CA ASN A 74 3.94 24.36 -10.94
C ASN A 74 4.28 23.15 -10.05
N ILE A 75 5.08 23.36 -8.99
CA ILE A 75 5.49 22.30 -8.06
C ILE A 75 4.33 21.68 -7.27
N TYR A 76 3.17 22.35 -7.21
CA TYR A 76 1.95 21.84 -6.56
C TYR A 76 1.02 21.10 -7.53
N HIS A 77 1.49 20.82 -8.75
CA HIS A 77 0.68 20.14 -9.75
C HIS A 77 0.28 18.74 -9.28
N SER A 78 -1.00 18.45 -9.44
CA SER A 78 -1.60 17.16 -9.12
C SER A 78 -2.33 16.60 -10.34
N ILE A 79 -2.21 15.31 -10.54
CA ILE A 79 -2.87 14.53 -11.59
C ILE A 79 -3.65 13.41 -10.92
N ARG A 80 -4.91 13.26 -11.28
CA ARG A 80 -5.74 12.12 -10.89
C ARG A 80 -6.38 11.50 -12.12
N ILE A 81 -6.15 10.20 -12.30
CA ILE A 81 -6.65 9.41 -13.44
C ILE A 81 -7.51 8.30 -12.85
N THR A 82 -8.79 8.25 -13.25
CA THR A 82 -9.78 7.39 -12.58
C THR A 82 -10.61 6.62 -13.60
N ASP A 83 -10.92 5.37 -13.26
CA ASP A 83 -11.95 4.58 -13.93
C ASP A 83 -13.34 5.23 -13.68
N PRO A 84 -14.09 5.61 -14.71
CA PRO A 84 -15.41 6.21 -14.53
C PRO A 84 -16.44 5.25 -13.91
N ASN A 85 -16.20 3.93 -13.98
CA ASN A 85 -17.10 2.91 -13.48
C ASN A 85 -16.77 2.48 -12.04
N GLU A 86 -15.48 2.51 -11.65
CA GLU A 86 -15.03 2.21 -10.30
C GLU A 86 -13.92 3.20 -9.88
N PRO A 87 -14.28 4.32 -9.24
CA PRO A 87 -13.33 5.38 -8.90
C PRO A 87 -12.21 4.99 -7.93
N LEU A 88 -12.30 3.83 -7.27
CA LEU A 88 -11.18 3.28 -6.51
C LEU A 88 -10.03 2.83 -7.42
N ASN A 89 -10.33 2.46 -8.67
CA ASN A 89 -9.32 2.19 -9.69
C ASN A 89 -8.76 3.52 -10.16
N GLN A 90 -7.60 3.91 -9.67
CA GLN A 90 -7.02 5.22 -9.96
C GLN A 90 -5.50 5.24 -9.90
N MET A 91 -4.95 6.21 -10.61
CA MET A 91 -3.58 6.68 -10.48
C MET A 91 -3.60 8.12 -9.97
N PHE A 92 -2.83 8.41 -8.95
CA PHE A 92 -2.75 9.72 -8.32
C PHE A 92 -1.31 10.17 -8.17
N ILE A 93 -1.05 11.42 -8.50
CA ILE A 93 0.24 12.08 -8.41
C ILE A 93 0.04 13.47 -7.82
N LEU A 94 0.89 13.83 -6.87
CA LEU A 94 1.03 15.20 -6.37
C LEU A 94 2.53 15.47 -6.18
N LEU A 95 3.06 16.47 -6.88
CA LEU A 95 4.50 16.71 -6.88
C LEU A 95 5.00 17.17 -5.51
N LYS A 96 4.24 18.08 -4.85
CA LYS A 96 4.58 18.59 -3.53
C LYS A 96 3.33 18.87 -2.70
N ALA A 97 3.39 18.53 -1.44
CA ALA A 97 2.46 18.94 -0.40
C ALA A 97 3.20 19.79 0.63
N ASP A 98 2.68 20.99 0.91
CA ASP A 98 3.27 21.94 1.83
C ASP A 98 2.48 22.07 3.11
N ILE A 99 3.25 22.32 4.14
CA ILE A 99 2.88 22.75 5.48
C ILE A 99 2.08 21.67 6.21
N MET A 100 2.84 20.73 6.78
CA MET A 100 2.36 19.88 7.87
C MET A 100 3.17 20.19 9.11
N LEU A 101 2.55 20.75 10.15
CA LEU A 101 3.23 21.19 11.36
C LEU A 101 3.83 20.01 12.12
N HIS A 102 4.94 20.25 12.80
CA HIS A 102 5.65 19.25 13.60
C HIS A 102 4.83 18.74 14.80
N SER A 103 3.97 19.59 15.37
CA SER A 103 3.25 19.23 16.59
C SER A 103 1.97 20.05 16.78
N GLN A 104 1.06 19.50 17.59
CA GLN A 104 -0.12 20.23 18.03
C GLN A 104 0.23 21.49 18.85
N ALA A 105 1.30 21.45 19.65
CA ALA A 105 1.76 22.61 20.41
C ALA A 105 2.17 23.77 19.48
N GLY A 106 2.87 23.47 18.39
CA GLY A 106 3.20 24.44 17.34
C GLY A 106 1.95 25.01 16.67
N LYS A 107 0.98 24.15 16.34
CA LYS A 107 -0.30 24.59 15.77
C LYS A 107 -1.05 25.53 16.71
N ASP A 108 -1.13 25.20 17.98
CA ASP A 108 -1.80 26.02 18.99
C ASP A 108 -1.11 27.40 19.14
N ALA A 109 0.22 27.43 19.07
CA ALA A 109 0.97 28.68 19.10
C ALA A 109 0.71 29.54 17.84
N TRP A 110 0.63 28.93 16.65
CA TRP A 110 0.26 29.62 15.43
C TRP A 110 -1.18 30.16 15.46
N GLN A 111 -2.13 29.39 16.02
CA GLN A 111 -3.51 29.82 16.19
C GLN A 111 -3.60 31.05 17.12
N ARG A 112 -2.90 31.03 18.27
CA ARG A 112 -2.84 32.17 19.18
C ARG A 112 -2.18 33.38 18.53
N SER A 113 -1.07 33.18 17.80
CA SER A 113 -0.41 34.25 17.04
C SER A 113 -1.36 34.91 16.04
N TYR A 114 -2.14 34.12 15.29
CA TYR A 114 -3.16 34.62 14.37
C TYR A 114 -4.26 35.40 15.11
N GLN A 115 -4.79 34.86 16.21
CA GLN A 115 -5.81 35.53 17.04
C GLN A 115 -5.31 36.85 17.61
N ASN A 116 -4.02 36.97 17.90
CA ASN A 116 -3.35 38.19 18.38
C ASN A 116 -3.03 39.18 17.25
N GLY A 117 -3.54 38.95 16.03
CA GLY A 117 -3.45 39.89 14.93
C GLY A 117 -2.31 39.64 13.92
N ASN A 118 -1.56 38.55 14.05
CA ASN A 118 -0.56 38.17 13.07
C ASN A 118 -1.23 37.52 11.83
N ALA A 119 -1.60 38.33 10.84
CA ALA A 119 -2.25 37.83 9.62
C ALA A 119 -1.40 36.82 8.84
N GLN A 120 -0.07 36.85 8.95
CA GLN A 120 0.83 35.92 8.28
C GLN A 120 0.74 34.49 8.85
N ALA A 121 0.26 34.35 10.09
CA ALA A 121 0.02 33.06 10.73
C ALA A 121 -1.25 32.33 10.23
N ALA A 122 -2.08 32.98 9.38
CA ALA A 122 -3.41 32.46 9.00
C ALA A 122 -3.37 31.07 8.37
N ILE A 123 -2.39 30.79 7.52
CA ILE A 123 -2.23 29.47 6.86
C ILE A 123 -1.70 28.44 7.85
N LEU A 124 -0.64 28.78 8.59
CA LEU A 124 -0.01 27.91 9.58
C LEU A 124 -0.97 27.52 10.73
N ALA A 125 -1.83 28.46 11.15
CA ALA A 125 -2.86 28.22 12.16
C ALA A 125 -3.89 27.15 11.74
N ARG A 126 -4.05 26.91 10.45
CA ARG A 126 -5.01 25.94 9.87
C ARG A 126 -4.34 24.64 9.41
N ALA A 127 -3.03 24.67 9.20
CA ALA A 127 -2.28 23.56 8.66
C ALA A 127 -2.47 22.25 9.47
N PRO A 128 -2.49 21.08 8.84
CA PRO A 128 -2.54 19.82 9.56
C PRO A 128 -1.25 19.59 10.36
N VAL A 129 -1.34 18.69 11.33
CA VAL A 129 -0.17 18.23 12.13
C VAL A 129 0.22 16.85 11.64
N LEU A 130 1.52 16.62 11.45
CA LEU A 130 2.11 15.33 11.09
C LEU A 130 2.97 14.84 12.26
N ASP A 131 2.33 14.24 13.26
CA ASP A 131 3.03 13.74 14.46
C ASP A 131 3.99 12.57 14.16
N ASN A 132 3.68 11.80 13.11
CA ASN A 132 4.53 10.71 12.61
C ASN A 132 5.10 11.10 11.25
N PRO A 133 6.31 11.70 11.17
CA PRO A 133 6.91 12.18 9.93
C PRO A 133 7.44 10.99 9.09
N SER A 134 6.53 10.23 8.54
CA SER A 134 6.78 9.07 7.69
C SER A 134 5.82 9.05 6.50
N THR A 135 6.10 8.24 5.50
CA THR A 135 5.17 8.00 4.37
C THR A 135 3.80 7.54 4.88
N GLU A 136 3.77 6.60 5.83
CA GLU A 136 2.54 6.14 6.46
C GLU A 136 1.79 7.26 7.16
N GLY A 137 2.47 8.01 8.03
CA GLY A 137 1.86 9.11 8.78
C GLY A 137 1.28 10.18 7.86
N PHE A 138 1.95 10.48 6.75
CA PHE A 138 1.41 11.40 5.75
C PHE A 138 0.11 10.89 5.12
N PHE A 139 0.05 9.62 4.70
CA PHE A 139 -1.18 9.09 4.11
C PHE A 139 -2.31 8.94 5.13
N GLN A 140 -2.00 8.72 6.41
CA GLN A 140 -3.00 8.71 7.49
C GLN A 140 -3.66 10.08 7.69
N ILE A 141 -2.91 11.19 7.50
CA ILE A 141 -3.46 12.56 7.58
C ILE A 141 -3.86 13.13 6.22
N PHE A 142 -3.70 12.38 5.12
CA PHE A 142 -3.94 12.89 3.76
C PHE A 142 -5.35 13.47 3.56
N PRO A 143 -6.45 12.89 4.09
CA PRO A 143 -7.77 13.51 3.98
C PRO A 143 -7.85 14.88 4.65
N GLN A 144 -7.14 15.09 5.76
CA GLN A 144 -7.06 16.38 6.44
C GLN A 144 -6.24 17.37 5.62
N TYR A 145 -5.12 16.93 5.04
CA TYR A 145 -4.29 17.73 4.14
C TYR A 145 -5.10 18.15 2.91
N ALA A 146 -5.80 17.23 2.26
CA ALA A 146 -6.61 17.50 1.07
C ALA A 146 -7.69 18.56 1.34
N SER A 147 -8.39 18.47 2.48
CA SER A 147 -9.35 19.48 2.91
C SER A 147 -8.69 20.84 3.14
N PHE A 148 -7.56 20.85 3.85
CA PHE A 148 -6.82 22.08 4.14
C PHE A 148 -6.34 22.77 2.86
N VAL A 149 -5.69 22.04 1.95
CA VAL A 149 -5.09 22.62 0.75
C VAL A 149 -6.16 23.14 -0.23
N THR A 150 -7.30 22.45 -0.33
CA THR A 150 -8.44 22.91 -1.15
C THR A 150 -8.99 24.24 -0.66
N ASP A 151 -8.95 24.48 0.65
CA ASP A 151 -9.44 25.71 1.26
C ASP A 151 -8.47 26.90 1.15
N VAL A 152 -7.16 26.64 1.09
CA VAL A 152 -6.15 27.71 1.14
C VAL A 152 -5.47 27.99 -0.19
N GLU A 153 -5.52 27.03 -1.14
CA GLU A 153 -4.84 27.13 -2.44
C GLU A 153 -5.87 27.18 -3.59
N PRO A 154 -6.14 28.36 -4.16
CA PRO A 154 -7.16 28.54 -5.21
C PRO A 154 -6.93 27.71 -6.47
N SER A 155 -5.69 27.31 -6.75
CA SER A 155 -5.37 26.51 -7.94
C SER A 155 -5.95 25.09 -7.90
N TYR A 156 -6.46 24.65 -6.74
CA TYR A 156 -7.21 23.40 -6.59
C TYR A 156 -8.74 23.59 -6.66
N SER A 157 -9.21 24.79 -7.02
CA SER A 157 -10.64 25.03 -7.18
C SER A 157 -11.24 24.08 -8.22
N GLY A 158 -12.23 23.28 -7.81
CA GLY A 158 -12.87 22.27 -8.68
C GLY A 158 -12.09 20.94 -8.82
N TYR A 159 -10.91 20.84 -8.23
CA TYR A 159 -10.17 19.57 -8.16
C TYR A 159 -10.62 18.74 -6.95
N THR A 160 -10.77 17.45 -7.13
CA THR A 160 -11.13 16.53 -6.06
C THR A 160 -9.99 15.58 -5.78
N PHE A 161 -9.38 15.71 -4.61
CA PHE A 161 -8.38 14.78 -4.11
C PHE A 161 -8.99 13.39 -3.83
N PRO A 162 -8.22 12.30 -3.98
CA PRO A 162 -8.64 10.99 -3.49
C PRO A 162 -8.82 11.02 -1.97
N GLN A 163 -9.64 10.13 -1.45
CA GLN A 163 -9.84 9.95 -0.02
C GLN A 163 -9.19 8.63 0.41
N PHE A 164 -8.17 8.72 1.25
CA PHE A 164 -7.47 7.56 1.81
C PHE A 164 -7.79 7.45 3.30
N ASN A 165 -9.10 7.31 3.63
CA ASN A 165 -9.51 7.15 5.02
C ASN A 165 -9.11 5.77 5.55
N ASP A 166 -8.98 5.64 6.87
CA ASP A 166 -8.66 4.38 7.55
C ASP A 166 -7.39 3.71 6.99
N PHE A 167 -6.42 4.52 6.55
CA PHE A 167 -5.19 4.06 5.90
C PHE A 167 -4.42 3.10 6.79
N THR A 168 -4.24 1.87 6.33
CA THR A 168 -3.58 0.80 7.07
C THR A 168 -2.54 0.11 6.20
N VAL A 169 -1.28 0.17 6.60
CA VAL A 169 -0.16 -0.44 5.88
C VAL A 169 -0.19 -1.96 6.06
N THR A 170 -0.11 -2.66 4.94
CA THR A 170 -0.01 -4.13 4.89
C THR A 170 1.39 -4.61 4.58
N ASP A 171 2.15 -3.87 3.76
CA ASP A 171 3.54 -4.19 3.42
C ASP A 171 4.39 -2.92 3.28
N ARG A 172 5.70 -3.05 3.53
CA ARG A 172 6.69 -1.98 3.38
C ARG A 172 7.84 -2.45 2.51
N PHE A 173 8.26 -1.58 1.60
CA PHE A 173 9.37 -1.84 0.69
C PHE A 173 10.38 -0.70 0.81
N ALA A 174 11.65 -1.03 0.73
CA ALA A 174 12.69 -0.02 0.73
C ALA A 174 12.57 0.86 -0.53
N SER A 175 12.54 2.17 -0.35
CA SER A 175 12.66 3.10 -1.47
C SER A 175 14.12 3.18 -1.92
N THR A 176 14.30 3.30 -3.23
CA THR A 176 15.61 3.59 -3.87
C THR A 176 15.69 5.04 -4.33
N SER A 177 14.76 5.88 -3.87
CA SER A 177 14.72 7.30 -4.21
C SER A 177 15.99 8.03 -3.80
N SER A 178 16.46 8.94 -4.62
CA SER A 178 17.61 9.81 -4.29
C SER A 178 17.29 10.79 -3.16
N LEU A 179 16.02 10.98 -2.78
CA LEU A 179 15.61 11.74 -1.61
C LEU A 179 15.73 10.96 -0.30
N ALA A 180 15.86 9.63 -0.34
CA ALA A 180 15.91 8.80 0.87
C ALA A 180 16.98 9.25 1.87
N ALA A 181 18.11 9.77 1.40
CA ALA A 181 19.17 10.28 2.26
C ALA A 181 18.81 11.57 3.02
N SER A 182 17.81 12.32 2.57
CA SER A 182 17.36 13.61 3.15
C SER A 182 15.95 13.55 3.70
N ALA A 183 15.24 12.48 3.46
CA ALA A 183 13.87 12.27 3.93
C ALA A 183 13.85 11.61 5.31
N LEU A 184 12.89 11.98 6.14
CA LEU A 184 12.57 11.30 7.39
C LEU A 184 11.75 10.03 7.15
N GLY A 185 10.97 10.00 6.06
CA GLY A 185 10.23 8.86 5.57
C GLY A 185 10.26 8.88 4.04
N ASP A 186 10.66 7.79 3.45
CA ASP A 186 10.76 7.58 2.02
C ASP A 186 10.59 6.08 1.74
N GLU A 187 9.40 5.60 2.03
CA GLU A 187 9.05 4.18 1.89
C GLU A 187 8.07 4.02 0.73
N LEU A 188 8.12 2.86 0.10
CA LEU A 188 7.05 2.39 -0.74
C LEU A 188 6.17 1.47 0.11
N LEU A 189 4.89 1.77 0.19
CA LEU A 189 3.93 1.08 1.04
C LEU A 189 2.87 0.38 0.19
N ARG A 190 2.48 -0.82 0.60
CA ARG A 190 1.20 -1.40 0.24
C ARG A 190 0.24 -1.17 1.40
N ALA A 191 -0.95 -0.69 1.10
CA ALA A 191 -1.91 -0.33 2.14
C ALA A 191 -3.34 -0.54 1.68
N THR A 192 -4.23 -0.74 2.65
CA THR A 192 -5.68 -0.68 2.48
C THR A 192 -6.19 0.67 2.97
N PHE A 193 -7.32 1.10 2.43
CA PHE A 193 -7.98 2.35 2.80
C PHE A 193 -9.48 2.27 2.51
N THR A 194 -10.23 3.29 2.94
CA THR A 194 -11.64 3.43 2.57
C THR A 194 -11.85 4.75 1.81
N ASP A 195 -12.66 4.71 0.76
CA ASP A 195 -13.17 5.89 0.06
C ASP A 195 -14.68 5.74 -0.14
N ASN A 196 -15.47 6.69 0.38
CA ASN A 196 -16.94 6.66 0.34
C ASN A 196 -17.56 5.32 0.82
N GLY A 197 -16.94 4.71 1.84
CA GLY A 197 -17.41 3.46 2.44
C GLY A 197 -17.07 2.19 1.64
N LYS A 198 -16.30 2.29 0.57
CA LYS A 198 -15.75 1.16 -0.17
C LYS A 198 -14.31 0.91 0.25
N GLU A 199 -13.91 -0.35 0.37
CA GLU A 199 -12.53 -0.74 0.64
C GLU A 199 -11.69 -0.73 -0.62
N GLY A 200 -10.54 -0.05 -0.54
CA GLY A 200 -9.51 -0.02 -1.57
C GLY A 200 -8.19 -0.60 -1.08
N GLU A 201 -7.36 -1.01 -2.00
CA GLU A 201 -5.97 -1.40 -1.78
C GLU A 201 -5.09 -0.73 -2.82
N GLY A 202 -3.83 -0.46 -2.46
CA GLY A 202 -2.92 0.19 -3.40
C GLY A 202 -1.47 0.21 -2.97
N MET A 203 -0.64 0.72 -3.88
CA MET A 203 0.76 1.07 -3.63
C MET A 203 0.88 2.57 -3.47
N PHE A 204 1.64 2.99 -2.47
CA PHE A 204 1.76 4.38 -2.04
C PHE A 204 3.23 4.75 -1.82
N SER A 205 3.63 5.92 -2.30
CA SER A 205 4.97 6.47 -2.05
C SER A 205 4.88 7.96 -1.77
N ALA A 206 5.71 8.42 -0.85
CA ALA A 206 5.90 9.85 -0.56
C ALA A 206 7.23 10.03 0.17
N SER A 207 7.90 11.17 -0.06
CA SER A 207 9.13 11.53 0.62
C SER A 207 8.88 12.68 1.59
N VAL A 208 8.91 12.42 2.89
CA VAL A 208 8.69 13.41 3.95
C VAL A 208 10.02 14.07 4.30
N VAL A 209 10.10 15.38 4.17
CA VAL A 209 11.31 16.17 4.42
C VAL A 209 11.04 17.22 5.50
N ASP A 210 11.94 17.33 6.47
CA ASP A 210 11.91 18.39 7.47
C ASP A 210 12.38 19.71 6.85
N PHE A 211 11.50 20.72 6.84
CA PHE A 211 11.90 22.06 6.40
C PHE A 211 12.69 22.84 7.46
N GLY A 212 12.64 22.38 8.69
CA GLY A 212 13.37 22.91 9.82
C GLY A 212 12.47 23.40 10.94
N SER A 213 13.06 23.44 12.11
CA SER A 213 12.44 23.91 13.35
C SER A 213 12.77 25.38 13.61
N TYR A 214 11.82 26.13 14.10
CA TYR A 214 12.05 27.47 14.62
C TYR A 214 11.10 27.78 15.77
N THR A 215 11.61 28.58 16.71
CA THR A 215 10.85 28.95 17.90
C THR A 215 9.78 29.98 17.58
N ILE A 216 8.54 29.63 17.89
CA ILE A 216 7.41 30.56 17.87
C ILE A 216 6.98 30.88 19.30
N SER A 217 6.66 32.15 19.56
CA SER A 217 5.98 32.58 20.77
C SER A 217 4.59 33.10 20.43
N ASP A 218 3.61 32.69 21.22
CA ASP A 218 2.24 33.21 21.15
C ASP A 218 2.02 34.49 21.97
N GLY A 219 3.08 35.00 22.61
CA GLY A 219 3.05 36.15 23.52
C GLY A 219 2.52 35.84 24.91
N SER A 220 2.13 34.63 25.20
CA SER A 220 1.71 34.25 26.57
C SER A 220 2.91 34.13 27.51
N VAL A 221 2.70 34.51 28.77
CA VAL A 221 3.70 34.44 29.83
C VAL A 221 3.14 33.62 30.98
N VAL A 222 3.84 32.56 31.36
CA VAL A 222 3.53 31.71 32.50
C VAL A 222 4.75 31.73 33.45
N ASP A 223 4.53 31.99 34.72
CA ASP A 223 5.59 32.09 35.73
C ASP A 223 6.77 33.00 35.30
N TYR A 224 6.43 34.16 34.72
CA TYR A 224 7.39 35.14 34.16
C TYR A 224 8.22 34.63 32.97
N GLN A 225 7.86 33.50 32.38
CA GLN A 225 8.52 32.98 31.19
C GLN A 225 7.61 33.06 29.97
N LEU A 226 8.17 33.56 28.86
CA LEU A 226 7.50 33.59 27.59
C LEU A 226 7.31 32.12 27.11
N GLN A 227 6.07 31.78 26.81
CA GLN A 227 5.78 30.43 26.29
C GLN A 227 6.19 30.34 24.82
N THR A 228 6.90 29.29 24.51
CA THR A 228 7.40 29.01 23.14
C THR A 228 7.09 27.60 22.73
N ALA A 229 6.92 27.39 21.43
CA ALA A 229 6.77 26.09 20.81
C ALA A 229 7.62 25.98 19.54
N ASP A 230 7.82 24.77 19.04
CA ASP A 230 8.36 24.55 17.71
C ASP A 230 7.32 24.93 16.67
N GLY A 231 7.59 25.96 15.90
CA GLY A 231 6.75 26.45 14.81
C GLY A 231 7.08 25.87 13.43
N GLY A 232 8.01 24.89 13.39
CA GLY A 232 8.47 24.27 12.15
C GLY A 232 7.43 23.34 11.51
N TYR A 233 7.76 22.88 10.30
CA TYR A 233 6.87 22.05 9.51
C TYR A 233 7.62 21.13 8.55
N TYR A 234 6.94 20.09 8.13
CA TYR A 234 7.35 19.16 7.09
C TYR A 234 6.77 19.54 5.74
N MET A 235 7.49 19.17 4.69
CA MET A 235 7.02 19.13 3.29
C MET A 235 7.07 17.68 2.83
N VAL A 236 6.19 17.34 1.90
CA VAL A 236 6.16 16.01 1.30
C VAL A 236 6.26 16.12 -0.21
N TYR A 237 7.11 15.31 -0.80
CA TYR A 237 7.40 15.30 -2.22
C TYR A 237 7.08 13.96 -2.84
N ASN A 238 6.88 13.94 -4.17
CA ASN A 238 6.70 12.73 -4.95
C ASN A 238 5.60 11.82 -4.40
N ILE A 239 4.45 12.43 -4.10
CA ILE A 239 3.31 11.69 -3.60
C ILE A 239 2.68 10.94 -4.78
N VAL A 240 2.68 9.63 -4.71
CA VAL A 240 2.15 8.74 -5.74
C VAL A 240 1.28 7.68 -5.09
N ALA A 241 0.14 7.41 -5.71
CA ALA A 241 -0.69 6.27 -5.37
C ALA A 241 -1.22 5.61 -6.64
N ILE A 242 -1.15 4.28 -6.70
CA ILE A 242 -1.91 3.46 -7.64
C ILE A 242 -2.82 2.58 -6.81
N THR A 243 -4.12 2.63 -7.08
CA THR A 243 -5.11 1.93 -6.26
C THR A 243 -6.17 1.24 -7.10
N ALA A 244 -6.85 0.27 -6.50
CA ALA A 244 -8.08 -0.29 -7.02
C ALA A 244 -8.99 -0.75 -5.87
N ALA A 245 -10.18 -1.25 -6.19
CA ALA A 245 -10.99 -1.95 -5.21
C ALA A 245 -10.18 -3.12 -4.62
N LYS A 246 -10.26 -3.33 -3.31
CA LYS A 246 -9.39 -4.25 -2.56
C LYS A 246 -9.31 -5.65 -3.20
N ASP A 247 -10.43 -6.19 -3.62
CA ASP A 247 -10.49 -7.54 -4.19
C ASP A 247 -9.93 -7.65 -5.61
N THR A 248 -9.70 -6.52 -6.28
CA THR A 248 -9.24 -6.46 -7.68
C THR A 248 -7.90 -5.76 -7.87
N PHE A 249 -7.30 -5.24 -6.80
CA PHE A 249 -6.04 -4.48 -6.91
C PHE A 249 -4.93 -5.30 -7.58
N ILE A 250 -4.82 -6.57 -7.26
CA ILE A 250 -3.80 -7.45 -7.85
C ILE A 250 -3.93 -7.58 -9.37
N GLU A 251 -5.15 -7.46 -9.90
CA GLU A 251 -5.39 -7.48 -11.35
C GLU A 251 -4.92 -6.20 -12.03
N TRP A 252 -5.09 -5.06 -11.32
CA TRP A 252 -4.80 -3.74 -11.84
C TRP A 252 -3.36 -3.29 -11.61
N GLU A 253 -2.68 -3.82 -10.61
CA GLU A 253 -1.38 -3.33 -10.15
C GLU A 253 -0.35 -3.22 -11.27
N SER A 254 -0.18 -4.28 -12.08
CA SER A 254 0.78 -4.28 -13.18
C SER A 254 0.42 -3.25 -14.26
N VAL A 255 -0.85 -3.21 -14.67
CA VAL A 255 -1.34 -2.27 -15.69
C VAL A 255 -1.16 -0.82 -15.25
N LEU A 256 -1.57 -0.49 -14.02
CA LEU A 256 -1.45 0.87 -13.49
C LEU A 256 0.02 1.29 -13.32
N THR A 257 0.88 0.38 -12.87
CA THR A 257 2.31 0.65 -12.74
C THR A 257 2.96 0.90 -14.10
N GLU A 258 2.65 0.08 -15.10
CA GLU A 258 3.14 0.28 -16.49
C GLU A 258 2.64 1.62 -17.06
N CYS A 259 1.38 1.98 -16.85
CA CYS A 259 0.84 3.27 -17.25
C CYS A 259 1.60 4.42 -16.59
N MET A 260 1.80 4.36 -15.28
CA MET A 260 2.51 5.40 -14.51
C MET A 260 3.94 5.62 -14.98
N LYS A 261 4.65 4.57 -15.38
CA LYS A 261 6.02 4.68 -15.95
C LYS A 261 6.09 5.54 -17.20
N THR A 262 4.99 5.66 -17.93
CA THR A 262 4.97 6.44 -19.17
C THR A 262 4.76 7.92 -18.97
N LEU A 263 4.58 8.39 -17.71
CA LEU A 263 4.40 9.83 -17.41
C LEU A 263 5.65 10.61 -17.82
N GLN A 264 5.42 11.65 -18.61
CA GLN A 264 6.45 12.59 -19.04
C GLN A 264 5.93 14.01 -18.94
N TYR A 265 6.55 14.83 -18.12
CA TYR A 265 6.29 16.27 -18.09
C TYR A 265 6.92 16.96 -19.29
N SER A 266 6.25 17.97 -19.84
CA SER A 266 6.77 18.77 -20.96
C SER A 266 7.94 19.67 -20.49
N ASP A 267 8.86 19.96 -21.39
CA ASP A 267 9.98 20.90 -21.11
C ASP A 267 9.48 22.28 -20.70
N SER A 268 8.34 22.72 -21.25
CA SER A 268 7.70 24.00 -20.90
C SER A 268 7.19 23.98 -19.46
N PHE A 269 6.54 22.90 -19.02
CA PHE A 269 6.08 22.75 -17.63
C PHE A 269 7.28 22.72 -16.66
N ILE A 270 8.31 21.92 -16.97
CA ILE A 270 9.53 21.84 -16.15
C ILE A 270 10.20 23.21 -16.03
N SER A 271 10.32 23.95 -17.15
CA SER A 271 10.91 25.29 -17.15
C SER A 271 10.09 26.30 -16.35
N ALA A 272 8.77 26.29 -16.49
CA ALA A 272 7.87 27.17 -15.75
C ALA A 272 7.91 26.88 -14.24
N THR A 273 7.92 25.60 -13.88
CA THR A 273 8.01 25.14 -12.47
C THR A 273 9.35 25.58 -11.85
N ASN A 274 10.46 25.45 -12.58
CA ASN A 274 11.78 25.87 -12.12
C ASN A 274 11.88 27.40 -11.94
N GLN A 275 11.20 28.18 -12.78
CA GLN A 275 11.17 29.64 -12.65
C GLN A 275 10.29 30.14 -11.51
N ALA A 276 9.18 29.43 -11.25
CA ALA A 276 8.22 29.79 -10.21
C ALA A 276 8.69 29.41 -8.81
N SER A 277 9.48 28.35 -8.68
CA SER A 277 10.00 27.92 -7.39
C SER A 277 11.33 28.64 -7.10
N ASN A 278 11.34 29.46 -6.04
CA ASN A 278 12.58 29.98 -5.46
C ASN A 278 13.42 28.88 -4.76
N GLU A 279 12.90 27.68 -4.71
CA GLU A 279 13.61 26.49 -4.25
C GLU A 279 14.60 26.09 -5.35
N THR A 280 15.83 25.86 -4.96
CA THR A 280 16.95 25.56 -5.82
C THR A 280 16.55 24.62 -6.97
N VAL A 281 16.86 24.99 -8.19
CA VAL A 281 16.70 24.22 -9.45
C VAL A 281 17.04 22.72 -9.30
N ALA A 282 17.96 22.40 -8.36
CA ALA A 282 18.30 21.04 -7.97
C ALA A 282 17.10 20.23 -7.46
N LEU A 283 16.17 20.83 -6.69
CA LEU A 283 15.04 20.10 -6.11
C LEU A 283 13.96 19.78 -7.17
N ALA A 284 13.68 20.70 -8.09
CA ALA A 284 12.68 20.48 -9.15
C ALA A 284 13.15 19.48 -10.22
N MET A 285 14.45 19.51 -10.59
CA MET A 285 15.05 18.45 -11.42
C MET A 285 15.10 17.11 -10.69
N GLN A 286 15.25 17.14 -9.39
CA GLN A 286 15.24 15.98 -8.52
C GLN A 286 13.84 15.36 -8.46
N ILE A 287 12.77 16.16 -8.47
CA ILE A 287 11.37 15.67 -8.48
C ILE A 287 11.10 14.82 -9.73
N SER A 288 11.49 15.27 -10.91
CA SER A 288 11.30 14.49 -12.14
C SER A 288 12.12 13.18 -12.14
N ARG A 289 13.35 13.23 -11.63
CA ARG A 289 14.18 12.02 -11.47
C ARG A 289 13.61 11.09 -10.41
N ASN A 290 13.22 11.63 -9.27
CA ASN A 290 12.68 10.87 -8.17
C ASN A 290 11.34 10.22 -8.54
N PHE A 291 10.53 10.85 -9.39
CA PHE A 291 9.33 10.22 -9.91
C PHE A 291 9.67 8.94 -10.68
N ASN A 292 10.64 9.01 -11.60
CA ASN A 292 11.08 7.85 -12.35
C ASN A 292 11.70 6.79 -11.42
N GLU A 293 12.52 7.21 -10.45
CA GLU A 293 13.10 6.31 -9.44
C GLU A 293 12.02 5.66 -8.57
N THR A 294 10.96 6.40 -8.21
CA THR A 294 9.80 5.86 -7.49
C THR A 294 9.05 4.83 -8.34
N MET A 295 8.86 5.12 -9.63
CA MET A 295 8.23 4.17 -10.56
C MET A 295 9.09 2.93 -10.77
N ASP A 296 10.40 3.10 -10.91
CA ASP A 296 11.34 1.97 -10.99
C ASP A 296 11.36 1.17 -9.67
N ALA A 297 11.24 1.84 -8.53
CA ALA A 297 11.10 1.17 -7.23
C ALA A 297 9.78 0.40 -7.12
N MET A 298 8.66 0.97 -7.59
CA MET A 298 7.38 0.27 -7.66
C MET A 298 7.45 -0.97 -8.55
N MET A 299 8.06 -0.85 -9.75
CA MET A 299 8.29 -2.01 -10.62
C MET A 299 9.25 -3.00 -10.01
N SER A 300 10.35 -2.52 -9.45
CA SER A 300 11.34 -3.35 -8.77
C SER A 300 10.74 -4.05 -7.57
N SER A 301 9.83 -3.41 -6.83
CA SER A 301 9.10 -4.04 -5.73
C SER A 301 8.09 -5.06 -6.24
N TRP A 302 7.41 -4.76 -7.36
CA TRP A 302 6.56 -5.74 -8.03
C TRP A 302 7.39 -6.92 -8.57
N GLU A 303 8.55 -6.66 -9.19
CA GLU A 303 9.50 -7.68 -9.65
C GLU A 303 10.24 -8.36 -8.50
N SER A 304 10.59 -7.64 -7.43
CA SER A 304 11.38 -8.10 -6.28
C SER A 304 10.55 -8.59 -5.09
N ARG A 305 9.23 -8.63 -5.21
CA ARG A 305 8.42 -9.56 -4.40
C ARG A 305 9.00 -10.97 -4.46
N ASN A 306 10.02 -11.09 -5.27
CA ASN A 306 10.81 -12.27 -5.56
C ASN A 306 12.10 -12.39 -4.71
N ARG A 307 12.37 -11.57 -3.69
CA ARG A 307 13.59 -11.69 -2.88
C ARG A 307 13.34 -11.78 -1.39
N SER A 308 14.19 -12.53 -0.73
CA SER A 308 14.04 -13.15 0.60
C SER A 308 13.72 -12.25 1.80
N GLN A 309 13.86 -10.93 1.72
CA GLN A 309 13.50 -10.03 2.83
C GLN A 309 12.00 -9.66 2.84
N ASP A 310 11.36 -9.69 1.69
CA ASP A 310 9.92 -9.38 1.57
C ASP A 310 9.02 -10.57 1.88
N ILE A 311 9.57 -11.79 1.83
CA ILE A 311 8.81 -13.03 2.01
C ILE A 311 8.14 -13.10 3.38
N MET A 312 8.84 -12.70 4.43
CA MET A 312 8.25 -12.71 5.79
C MET A 312 7.13 -11.68 5.93
N SER A 313 7.31 -10.48 5.35
CA SER A 313 6.29 -9.43 5.34
C SER A 313 5.06 -9.87 4.55
N GLN A 314 5.27 -10.47 3.39
CA GLN A 314 4.20 -11.00 2.54
C GLN A 314 3.45 -12.16 3.21
N LYS A 315 4.15 -13.09 3.89
CA LYS A 315 3.52 -14.17 4.66
C LYS A 315 2.65 -13.62 5.78
N GLN A 316 3.14 -12.58 6.47
CA GLN A 316 2.39 -11.93 7.54
C GLN A 316 1.17 -11.19 7.00
N SER A 317 1.32 -10.48 5.87
CA SER A 317 0.23 -9.81 5.19
C SER A 317 -0.83 -10.79 4.69
N ASP A 318 -0.41 -11.85 4.00
CA ASP A 318 -1.34 -12.87 3.53
C ASP A 318 -2.11 -13.50 4.69
N ALA A 319 -1.44 -13.78 5.83
CA ALA A 319 -2.08 -14.29 7.04
C ALA A 319 -3.09 -13.31 7.66
N ILE A 320 -2.76 -12.01 7.72
CA ILE A 320 -3.67 -10.96 8.23
C ILE A 320 -4.91 -10.81 7.34
N LEU A 321 -4.71 -10.88 6.02
CA LEU A 321 -5.78 -10.77 5.03
C LEU A 321 -6.58 -12.07 4.84
N GLY A 322 -6.20 -13.14 5.52
CA GLY A 322 -6.89 -14.44 5.44
C GLY A 322 -6.58 -15.24 4.17
N TYR A 323 -5.41 -15.02 3.58
CA TYR A 323 -4.96 -15.76 2.40
C TYR A 323 -3.82 -16.72 2.70
N GLU A 324 -3.73 -17.77 1.91
CA GLU A 324 -2.54 -18.61 1.74
C GLU A 324 -2.11 -18.58 0.27
N ARG A 325 -0.82 -18.85 0.01
CA ARG A 325 -0.33 -18.98 -1.37
C ARG A 325 -0.34 -20.43 -1.80
N VAL A 326 -0.76 -20.61 -3.04
CA VAL A 326 -0.96 -21.92 -3.65
C VAL A 326 -0.22 -21.96 -4.99
N TYR A 327 0.55 -23.01 -5.20
CA TYR A 327 1.33 -23.25 -6.40
C TYR A 327 0.58 -24.22 -7.32
N ASP A 328 0.41 -23.84 -8.59
CA ASP A 328 -0.14 -24.72 -9.61
C ASP A 328 0.99 -25.56 -10.25
N THR A 329 1.00 -26.85 -9.97
CA THR A 329 2.03 -27.79 -10.46
C THR A 329 2.02 -28.00 -11.98
N GLN A 330 0.93 -27.60 -12.66
CA GLN A 330 0.81 -27.75 -14.12
C GLN A 330 1.30 -26.51 -14.88
N THR A 331 1.00 -25.32 -14.37
CA THR A 331 1.38 -24.05 -15.02
C THR A 331 2.65 -23.45 -14.46
N GLY A 332 3.04 -23.79 -13.25
CA GLY A 332 4.15 -23.19 -12.54
C GLY A 332 3.81 -21.83 -11.92
N GLU A 333 2.55 -21.45 -11.88
CA GLU A 333 2.07 -20.16 -11.38
C GLU A 333 1.66 -20.24 -9.90
N THR A 334 1.74 -19.09 -9.22
CA THR A 334 1.33 -18.95 -7.83
C THR A 334 0.06 -18.12 -7.73
N TYR A 335 -0.86 -18.55 -6.87
CA TYR A 335 -2.15 -17.90 -6.63
C TYR A 335 -2.35 -17.62 -5.15
N LYS A 336 -3.24 -16.67 -4.80
CA LYS A 336 -3.78 -16.52 -3.45
C LYS A 336 -5.08 -17.30 -3.34
N ALA A 337 -5.20 -18.11 -2.29
CA ALA A 337 -6.43 -18.81 -1.93
C ALA A 337 -6.86 -18.38 -0.52
N THR A 338 -8.13 -18.56 -0.18
CA THR A 338 -8.59 -18.40 1.20
C THR A 338 -7.79 -19.34 2.11
N ASN A 339 -7.38 -18.84 3.26
CA ASN A 339 -6.61 -19.62 4.23
C ASN A 339 -7.31 -20.95 4.58
N GLY A 340 -6.56 -22.03 4.58
CA GLY A 340 -7.06 -23.39 4.75
C GLY A 340 -7.56 -24.06 3.46
N PHE A 341 -7.39 -23.43 2.29
CA PHE A 341 -7.73 -24.05 1.01
C PHE A 341 -6.99 -25.38 0.80
N THR A 342 -5.67 -25.38 1.06
CA THR A 342 -4.86 -26.60 0.86
C THR A 342 -5.13 -27.69 1.88
N ASP A 343 -5.73 -27.36 3.03
CA ASP A 343 -6.13 -28.35 4.04
C ASP A 343 -7.35 -29.18 3.58
N VAL A 344 -8.18 -28.61 2.71
CA VAL A 344 -9.43 -29.23 2.24
C VAL A 344 -9.40 -29.61 0.76
N TYR A 345 -8.39 -29.15 0.01
CA TYR A 345 -8.19 -29.52 -1.39
C TYR A 345 -7.58 -30.91 -1.50
N ASP A 346 -8.29 -31.87 -2.08
CA ASP A 346 -7.87 -33.25 -2.22
C ASP A 346 -7.24 -33.60 -3.58
N GLY A 347 -7.00 -32.58 -4.43
CA GLY A 347 -6.35 -32.75 -5.74
C GLY A 347 -4.83 -32.61 -5.65
N GLU A 348 -4.12 -33.03 -6.71
CA GLU A 348 -2.65 -32.97 -6.80
C GLU A 348 -2.13 -31.71 -7.51
N ARG A 349 -3.02 -30.93 -8.14
CA ARG A 349 -2.64 -29.79 -8.98
C ARG A 349 -2.18 -28.59 -8.18
N TYR A 350 -2.88 -28.27 -7.10
CA TYR A 350 -2.61 -27.08 -6.28
C TYR A 350 -2.00 -27.50 -4.96
N GLN A 351 -0.84 -26.95 -4.65
CA GLN A 351 -0.06 -27.28 -3.45
C GLN A 351 0.25 -26.01 -2.65
N ALA A 352 0.28 -26.11 -1.33
CA ALA A 352 0.69 -25.01 -0.47
C ALA A 352 2.12 -24.57 -0.81
N VAL A 353 2.32 -23.28 -0.93
CA VAL A 353 3.65 -22.68 -1.08
C VAL A 353 4.35 -22.70 0.27
N THR A 354 5.30 -23.61 0.45
CA THR A 354 6.09 -23.76 1.68
C THR A 354 7.52 -23.25 1.53
N ASP A 355 8.03 -23.16 0.29
CA ASP A 355 9.39 -22.71 -0.03
C ASP A 355 9.41 -21.19 -0.23
N ASP A 356 10.38 -20.54 0.40
CA ASP A 356 10.59 -19.09 0.26
C ASP A 356 10.87 -18.68 -1.19
N ALA A 357 11.54 -19.49 -1.98
CA ALA A 357 11.76 -19.22 -3.40
C ALA A 357 10.47 -19.26 -4.22
N MET A 358 9.53 -20.15 -3.88
CA MET A 358 8.19 -20.19 -4.47
C MET A 358 7.32 -19.03 -3.97
N TYR A 359 7.47 -18.68 -2.69
CA TYR A 359 6.76 -17.52 -2.11
C TYR A 359 7.17 -16.22 -2.78
N ALA A 360 8.35 -16.18 -3.34
CA ALA A 360 8.91 -15.07 -4.10
C ALA A 360 8.35 -14.92 -5.52
N GLN A 361 7.55 -15.86 -6.02
CA GLN A 361 6.98 -15.75 -7.35
C GLN A 361 5.80 -14.76 -7.38
N PRO A 362 5.60 -14.05 -8.50
CA PRO A 362 4.44 -13.18 -8.66
C PRO A 362 3.15 -13.98 -8.46
N VAL A 363 2.18 -13.35 -7.81
CA VAL A 363 0.85 -13.93 -7.68
C VAL A 363 0.08 -13.66 -8.97
N SER A 364 -0.36 -14.73 -9.63
CA SER A 364 -1.08 -14.67 -10.91
C SER A 364 -2.61 -14.49 -10.75
N GLY A 365 -3.14 -14.54 -9.53
CA GLY A 365 -4.57 -14.37 -9.29
C GLY A 365 -5.04 -14.99 -7.97
N TYR A 366 -6.36 -15.19 -7.87
CA TYR A 366 -7.03 -15.74 -6.70
C TYR A 366 -7.70 -17.08 -6.99
N ILE A 367 -7.76 -17.93 -5.96
CA ILE A 367 -8.56 -19.15 -5.96
C ILE A 367 -9.67 -18.97 -4.93
N GLU A 368 -10.91 -19.01 -5.38
CA GLU A 368 -12.08 -18.81 -4.53
C GLU A 368 -12.90 -20.08 -4.36
N LYS A 369 -13.52 -20.22 -3.16
CA LYS A 369 -14.50 -21.25 -2.90
C LYS A 369 -15.82 -20.90 -3.59
N VAL A 370 -16.41 -21.85 -4.32
CA VAL A 370 -17.76 -21.67 -4.86
C VAL A 370 -18.77 -21.94 -3.75
N SER A 371 -19.51 -20.92 -3.42
CA SER A 371 -20.65 -21.01 -2.49
C SER A 371 -21.84 -21.72 -3.10
#